data_ba265b16f4c25e4ce764052fad34118d
#
_entry.id   ba265b16f4c25e4ce764052fad34118d
#
_cell.length_a   1.000
_cell.length_b   1.000
_cell.length_c   1.000
_cell.angle_alpha   90.00
_cell.angle_beta   90.00
_cell.angle_gamma   90.00
#
_symmetry.space_group_name_H-M   'P 1'
#
loop_
_entity.id
_entity.type
_entity.pdbx_description
1 polymer ?
#
loop_
_entity_poly.entity_id
_entity_poly.type
_entity_poly.pdbx_seq_one_letter_code
_entity_poly.pdbx_strand_id
1 'polypeptide(L)'
;MKENPIQIAQLVFETQAKALQVVQQRIGPSFNKAVNLLLACKGKIILCGVGKSGLVGRKIAATLSSTGSPALFLNANEALHGDLGIIDRDDVLLMLSKSATTPELQRILPKARMLGIPCIGIFGKTDTLLASRMDVLLDASVEEEGSPYGLAPMASTTVALVAGDALAAALMMLKGKTESDFAANHPAGQLGKNLLLTAADVMHAGDSLPVIAPEKSVKEAIIELTRNNLGGICVCRDDDVLLGFLTDGDVRKFLSGSDNLQTRVDEIMTKKPVCCHPDMSLGQVLNLMENPGKQIYVAPVVNPTDDRILGVIRMHDILNSF
;
A
#
# COMPACT_ATOMS: atom_id res chain seq x y z
N MET A 1 -15.55 28.72 35.98
CA MET A 1 -14.87 27.41 36.13
C MET A 1 -13.88 27.30 34.99
N LYS A 2 -12.61 26.97 35.26
CA LYS A 2 -11.65 26.66 34.15
C LYS A 2 -12.11 25.36 33.52
N GLU A 3 -12.50 25.41 32.26
CA GLU A 3 -12.83 24.21 31.51
C GLU A 3 -11.60 23.28 31.48
N ASN A 4 -11.82 22.00 31.78
CA ASN A 4 -10.73 21.00 31.78
C ASN A 4 -10.52 20.53 30.35
N PRO A 5 -9.35 20.76 29.71
CA PRO A 5 -9.08 20.33 28.34
C PRO A 5 -9.25 18.82 28.10
N ILE A 6 -8.99 18.00 29.12
CA ILE A 6 -9.17 16.54 29.05
C ILE A 6 -10.64 16.18 28.90
N GLN A 7 -11.51 16.82 29.69
CA GLN A 7 -12.97 16.58 29.61
C GLN A 7 -13.53 17.03 28.26
N ILE A 8 -13.06 18.18 27.73
CA ILE A 8 -13.45 18.65 26.40
C ILE A 8 -13.01 17.63 25.33
N ALA A 9 -11.77 17.14 25.39
CA ALA A 9 -11.29 16.13 24.46
C ALA A 9 -12.12 14.83 24.53
N GLN A 10 -12.39 14.32 25.72
CA GLN A 10 -13.23 13.14 25.94
C GLN A 10 -14.62 13.31 25.34
N LEU A 11 -15.26 14.46 25.56
CA LEU A 11 -16.57 14.78 24.98
C LEU A 11 -16.56 14.74 23.44
N VAL A 12 -15.49 15.25 22.80
CA VAL A 12 -15.34 15.21 21.34
C VAL A 12 -15.29 13.76 20.85
N PHE A 13 -14.50 12.90 21.50
CA PHE A 13 -14.40 11.48 21.14
C PHE A 13 -15.75 10.76 21.32
N GLU A 14 -16.40 10.95 22.47
CA GLU A 14 -17.70 10.34 22.78
C GLU A 14 -18.78 10.73 21.77
N THR A 15 -18.86 12.04 21.45
CA THR A 15 -19.84 12.54 20.48
C THR A 15 -19.63 11.97 19.09
N GLN A 16 -18.37 11.90 18.63
CA GLN A 16 -18.07 11.33 17.31
C GLN A 16 -18.31 9.82 17.27
N ALA A 17 -17.95 9.08 18.32
CA ALA A 17 -18.21 7.65 18.42
C ALA A 17 -19.72 7.34 18.38
N LYS A 18 -20.52 8.11 19.13
CA LYS A 18 -21.99 8.01 19.09
C LYS A 18 -22.54 8.29 17.69
N ALA A 19 -22.05 9.35 17.03
CA ALA A 19 -22.50 9.71 15.68
C ALA A 19 -22.20 8.59 14.67
N LEU A 20 -21.03 7.97 14.74
CA LEU A 20 -20.66 6.81 13.91
C LEU A 20 -21.58 5.61 14.15
N GLN A 21 -21.89 5.28 15.40
CA GLN A 21 -22.81 4.19 15.74
C GLN A 21 -24.22 4.42 15.20
N VAL A 22 -24.74 5.64 15.29
CA VAL A 22 -26.05 6.00 14.75
C VAL A 22 -26.08 5.86 13.23
N VAL A 23 -25.07 6.36 12.53
CA VAL A 23 -25.03 6.28 11.05
C VAL A 23 -24.75 4.85 10.58
N GLN A 24 -23.99 4.06 11.32
CA GLN A 24 -23.81 2.63 11.03
C GLN A 24 -25.14 1.88 10.94
N GLN A 25 -26.11 2.19 11.81
CA GLN A 25 -27.42 1.56 11.78
C GLN A 25 -28.27 1.95 10.56
N ARG A 26 -27.90 3.02 9.84
CA ARG A 26 -28.56 3.47 8.61
C ARG A 26 -27.93 2.82 7.34
N ILE A 27 -26.84 2.08 7.49
CA ILE A 27 -26.23 1.34 6.38
C ILE A 27 -27.20 0.24 5.94
N GLY A 28 -27.67 0.32 4.69
CA GLY A 28 -28.70 -0.58 4.19
C GLY A 28 -28.84 -0.53 2.65
N PRO A 29 -30.05 -0.63 2.11
CA PRO A 29 -30.28 -0.70 0.65
C PRO A 29 -29.69 0.45 -0.15
N SER A 30 -29.72 1.69 0.39
CA SER A 30 -29.10 2.85 -0.26
C SER A 30 -27.60 2.70 -0.41
N PHE A 31 -26.91 2.12 0.59
CA PHE A 31 -25.48 1.85 0.51
C PHE A 31 -25.18 0.82 -0.59
N ASN A 32 -25.92 -0.30 -0.64
CA ASN A 32 -25.78 -1.28 -1.71
C ASN A 32 -26.01 -0.68 -3.09
N LYS A 33 -27.02 0.20 -3.24
CA LYS A 33 -27.28 0.90 -4.49
C LYS A 33 -26.12 1.82 -4.88
N ALA A 34 -25.54 2.55 -3.92
CA ALA A 34 -24.35 3.37 -4.16
C ALA A 34 -23.17 2.52 -4.63
N VAL A 35 -22.86 1.42 -3.94
CA VAL A 35 -21.79 0.49 -4.31
C VAL A 35 -22.01 -0.04 -5.74
N ASN A 36 -23.22 -0.46 -6.08
CA ASN A 36 -23.53 -0.97 -7.43
C ASN A 36 -23.32 0.07 -8.52
N LEU A 37 -23.72 1.34 -8.30
CA LEU A 37 -23.45 2.44 -9.23
C LEU A 37 -21.95 2.68 -9.41
N LEU A 38 -21.19 2.63 -8.32
CA LEU A 38 -19.74 2.81 -8.34
C LEU A 38 -19.00 1.62 -8.98
N LEU A 39 -19.49 0.40 -8.82
CA LEU A 39 -18.97 -0.79 -9.51
C LEU A 39 -19.21 -0.73 -11.02
N ALA A 40 -20.37 -0.20 -11.44
CA ALA A 40 -20.73 -0.06 -12.85
C ALA A 40 -20.04 1.14 -13.53
N CYS A 41 -19.34 1.99 -12.80
CA CYS A 41 -18.60 3.15 -13.31
C CYS A 41 -17.49 2.68 -14.26
N LYS A 42 -17.53 3.11 -15.52
CA LYS A 42 -16.52 2.81 -16.55
C LYS A 42 -15.44 3.88 -16.63
N GLY A 43 -15.76 5.09 -16.21
CA GLY A 43 -14.85 6.22 -16.13
C GLY A 43 -14.20 6.34 -14.74
N LYS A 44 -14.37 7.48 -14.13
CA LYS A 44 -13.83 7.81 -12.82
C LYS A 44 -14.93 8.28 -11.86
N ILE A 45 -14.65 8.16 -10.57
CA ILE A 45 -15.51 8.67 -9.50
C ILE A 45 -15.10 10.11 -9.23
N ILE A 46 -15.98 11.08 -9.53
CA ILE A 46 -15.74 12.49 -9.27
C ILE A 46 -16.30 12.84 -7.89
N LEU A 47 -15.43 13.17 -6.95
CA LEU A 47 -15.84 13.65 -5.64
C LEU A 47 -15.92 15.17 -5.63
N CYS A 48 -16.99 15.72 -5.07
CA CYS A 48 -17.20 17.17 -5.05
C CYS A 48 -17.74 17.62 -3.69
N GLY A 49 -17.21 18.73 -3.19
CA GLY A 49 -17.59 19.34 -1.91
C GLY A 49 -16.94 20.70 -1.71
N VAL A 50 -17.43 21.47 -0.72
CA VAL A 50 -16.91 22.79 -0.37
C VAL A 50 -16.38 22.80 1.07
N GLY A 51 -15.32 23.56 1.34
CA GLY A 51 -14.75 23.72 2.67
C GLY A 51 -14.31 22.41 3.30
N LYS A 52 -14.71 22.11 4.52
CA LYS A 52 -14.33 20.87 5.23
C LYS A 52 -14.88 19.63 4.55
N SER A 53 -16.09 19.67 3.97
CA SER A 53 -16.62 18.56 3.16
C SER A 53 -15.77 18.33 1.91
N GLY A 54 -15.21 19.36 1.31
CA GLY A 54 -14.26 19.24 0.20
C GLY A 54 -12.94 18.57 0.60
N LEU A 55 -12.39 18.92 1.77
CA LEU A 55 -11.18 18.26 2.31
C LEU A 55 -11.40 16.76 2.55
N VAL A 56 -12.56 16.41 3.13
CA VAL A 56 -12.98 15.01 3.30
C VAL A 56 -13.13 14.32 1.94
N GLY A 57 -13.80 14.97 0.98
CA GLY A 57 -13.93 14.44 -0.39
C GLY A 57 -12.60 14.18 -1.06
N ARG A 58 -11.62 15.07 -0.88
CA ARG A 58 -10.24 14.87 -1.39
C ARG A 58 -9.59 13.64 -0.79
N LYS A 59 -9.73 13.42 0.54
CA LYS A 59 -9.20 12.21 1.19
C LYS A 59 -9.88 10.95 0.67
N ILE A 60 -11.20 10.94 0.52
CA ILE A 60 -11.94 9.80 0.00
C ILE A 60 -11.53 9.48 -1.45
N ALA A 61 -11.34 10.50 -2.30
CA ALA A 61 -10.84 10.32 -3.67
C ALA A 61 -9.48 9.62 -3.69
N ALA A 62 -8.55 10.07 -2.82
CA ALA A 62 -7.25 9.44 -2.69
C ALA A 62 -7.36 7.98 -2.22
N THR A 63 -8.23 7.69 -1.25
CA THR A 63 -8.48 6.32 -0.77
C THR A 63 -9.05 5.43 -1.88
N LEU A 64 -10.06 5.89 -2.63
CA LEU A 64 -10.64 5.15 -3.75
C LEU A 64 -9.59 4.84 -4.82
N SER A 65 -8.79 5.83 -5.21
CA SER A 65 -7.73 5.65 -6.20
C SER A 65 -6.68 4.64 -5.72
N SER A 66 -6.24 4.74 -4.46
CA SER A 66 -5.24 3.84 -3.89
C SER A 66 -5.76 2.40 -3.77
N THR A 67 -7.05 2.20 -3.59
CA THR A 67 -7.70 0.89 -3.51
C THR A 67 -8.22 0.36 -4.85
N GLY A 68 -7.81 0.97 -5.97
CA GLY A 68 -8.08 0.47 -7.32
C GLY A 68 -9.40 0.91 -7.94
N SER A 69 -10.00 2.00 -7.45
CA SER A 69 -11.14 2.67 -8.08
C SER A 69 -10.72 4.07 -8.53
N PRO A 70 -10.56 4.32 -9.85
CA PRO A 70 -10.14 5.63 -10.34
C PRO A 70 -11.05 6.73 -9.81
N ALA A 71 -10.49 7.68 -9.08
CA ALA A 71 -11.25 8.76 -8.46
C ALA A 71 -10.44 10.05 -8.41
N LEU A 72 -11.11 11.17 -8.49
CA LEU A 72 -10.50 12.49 -8.31
C LEU A 72 -11.43 13.43 -7.55
N PHE A 73 -10.84 14.42 -6.94
CA PHE A 73 -11.58 15.49 -6.28
C PHE A 73 -11.69 16.72 -7.20
N LEU A 74 -12.93 17.15 -7.45
CA LEU A 74 -13.26 18.36 -8.16
C LEU A 74 -13.70 19.44 -7.15
N ASN A 75 -12.94 20.52 -7.05
CA ASN A 75 -13.34 21.65 -6.20
C ASN A 75 -14.59 22.31 -6.79
N ALA A 76 -15.65 22.43 -6.00
CA ALA A 76 -16.92 22.96 -6.49
C ALA A 76 -16.84 24.44 -6.94
N ASN A 77 -15.95 25.25 -6.37
CA ASN A 77 -15.74 26.62 -6.82
C ASN A 77 -15.04 26.68 -8.17
N GLU A 78 -13.92 25.94 -8.30
CA GLU A 78 -13.14 25.88 -9.56
C GLU A 78 -13.94 25.24 -10.70
N ALA A 79 -14.77 24.25 -10.36
CA ALA A 79 -15.67 23.60 -11.31
C ALA A 79 -16.50 24.61 -12.11
N LEU A 80 -16.99 25.66 -11.45
CA LEU A 80 -17.84 26.70 -12.09
C LEU A 80 -17.05 27.65 -12.99
N HIS A 81 -15.71 27.55 -12.99
CA HIS A 81 -14.82 28.38 -13.81
C HIS A 81 -14.12 27.60 -14.93
N GLY A 82 -14.63 26.40 -15.26
CA GLY A 82 -14.15 25.62 -16.42
C GLY A 82 -13.85 24.15 -16.10
N ASP A 83 -13.50 23.81 -14.85
CA ASP A 83 -13.09 22.44 -14.48
C ASP A 83 -14.24 21.41 -14.57
N LEU A 84 -15.48 21.85 -14.79
CA LEU A 84 -16.59 20.95 -15.19
C LEU A 84 -16.31 20.17 -16.48
N GLY A 85 -15.35 20.61 -17.28
CA GLY A 85 -14.88 19.89 -18.45
C GLY A 85 -14.27 18.52 -18.16
N ILE A 86 -13.84 18.26 -16.91
CA ILE A 86 -13.27 16.99 -16.50
C ILE A 86 -14.30 15.87 -16.38
N ILE A 87 -15.59 16.20 -16.23
CA ILE A 87 -16.69 15.24 -16.07
C ILE A 87 -17.09 14.68 -17.43
N ASP A 88 -17.09 13.36 -17.57
CA ASP A 88 -17.46 12.63 -18.78
C ASP A 88 -18.65 11.70 -18.54
N ARG A 89 -19.19 11.12 -19.64
CA ARG A 89 -20.44 10.30 -19.65
C ARG A 89 -20.31 8.97 -18.90
N ASP A 90 -19.10 8.46 -18.76
CA ASP A 90 -18.83 7.19 -18.08
C ASP A 90 -18.51 7.35 -16.59
N ASP A 91 -18.57 8.59 -16.08
CA ASP A 91 -18.25 8.92 -14.70
C ASP A 91 -19.44 8.73 -13.74
N VAL A 92 -19.15 8.75 -12.45
CA VAL A 92 -20.13 8.86 -11.35
C VAL A 92 -19.78 10.07 -10.50
N LEU A 93 -20.75 10.91 -10.20
CA LEU A 93 -20.58 12.08 -9.33
C LEU A 93 -20.96 11.74 -7.90
N LEU A 94 -20.03 11.92 -6.94
CA LEU A 94 -20.24 11.73 -5.51
C LEU A 94 -20.07 13.07 -4.80
N MET A 95 -21.18 13.62 -4.27
CA MET A 95 -21.21 14.92 -3.62
C MET A 95 -21.23 14.78 -2.09
N LEU A 96 -20.45 15.62 -1.41
CA LEU A 96 -20.41 15.71 0.06
C LEU A 96 -20.90 17.08 0.53
N SER A 97 -21.88 17.10 1.44
CA SER A 97 -22.36 18.34 2.04
C SER A 97 -23.03 18.10 3.38
N LYS A 98 -22.67 18.88 4.42
CA LYS A 98 -23.36 18.87 5.70
C LYS A 98 -24.80 19.41 5.58
N SER A 99 -24.97 20.53 4.89
CA SER A 99 -26.27 21.22 4.79
C SER A 99 -27.13 20.72 3.62
N ALA A 100 -26.53 20.11 2.61
CA ALA A 100 -27.16 19.78 1.32
C ALA A 100 -27.91 20.99 0.68
N THR A 101 -27.42 22.21 0.95
CA THR A 101 -27.96 23.46 0.37
C THR A 101 -26.87 24.31 -0.28
N THR A 102 -25.68 23.75 -0.43
CA THR A 102 -24.47 24.40 -0.97
C THR A 102 -24.71 24.86 -2.41
N PRO A 103 -24.71 26.19 -2.70
CA PRO A 103 -25.07 26.71 -4.03
C PRO A 103 -24.17 26.20 -5.16
N GLU A 104 -22.89 26.04 -4.88
CA GLU A 104 -21.87 25.55 -5.84
C GLU A 104 -22.20 24.14 -6.30
N LEU A 105 -22.58 23.24 -5.38
CA LEU A 105 -22.99 21.86 -5.73
C LEU A 105 -24.29 21.85 -6.55
N GLN A 106 -25.22 22.73 -6.25
CA GLN A 106 -26.46 22.86 -7.02
C GLN A 106 -26.18 23.29 -8.48
N ARG A 107 -25.16 24.11 -8.71
CA ARG A 107 -24.77 24.60 -10.04
C ARG A 107 -24.01 23.56 -10.86
N ILE A 108 -23.39 22.57 -10.22
CA ILE A 108 -22.71 21.45 -10.90
C ILE A 108 -23.71 20.41 -11.43
N LEU A 109 -24.81 20.21 -10.71
CA LEU A 109 -25.79 19.16 -11.01
C LEU A 109 -26.38 19.20 -12.44
N PRO A 110 -26.67 20.37 -13.05
CA PRO A 110 -27.14 20.44 -14.44
C PRO A 110 -26.18 19.80 -15.44
N LYS A 111 -24.86 19.94 -15.23
CA LYS A 111 -23.86 19.29 -16.10
C LYS A 111 -23.93 17.76 -15.98
N ALA A 112 -24.02 17.24 -14.76
CA ALA A 112 -24.17 15.81 -14.51
C ALA A 112 -25.45 15.26 -15.16
N ARG A 113 -26.56 15.97 -15.05
CA ARG A 113 -27.84 15.60 -15.67
C ARG A 113 -27.80 15.65 -17.21
N MET A 114 -27.14 16.66 -17.78
CA MET A 114 -26.92 16.75 -19.23
C MET A 114 -26.12 15.56 -19.77
N LEU A 115 -25.13 15.07 -19.01
CA LEU A 115 -24.32 13.91 -19.37
C LEU A 115 -25.01 12.57 -19.05
N GLY A 116 -26.09 12.57 -18.25
CA GLY A 116 -26.80 11.37 -17.82
C GLY A 116 -26.03 10.52 -16.80
N ILE A 117 -25.06 11.11 -16.07
CA ILE A 117 -24.25 10.37 -15.11
C ILE A 117 -24.96 10.21 -13.77
N PRO A 118 -24.75 9.09 -13.06
CA PRO A 118 -25.32 8.88 -11.72
C PRO A 118 -24.73 9.87 -10.71
N CYS A 119 -25.61 10.35 -9.80
CA CYS A 119 -25.26 11.27 -8.73
C CYS A 119 -25.54 10.62 -7.37
N ILE A 120 -24.51 10.50 -6.53
CA ILE A 120 -24.59 9.98 -5.16
C ILE A 120 -24.34 11.14 -4.19
N GLY A 121 -25.16 11.28 -3.15
CA GLY A 121 -24.96 12.25 -2.08
C GLY A 121 -24.59 11.59 -0.76
N ILE A 122 -23.54 12.07 -0.08
CA ILE A 122 -23.27 11.81 1.34
C ILE A 122 -23.59 13.08 2.07
N PHE A 123 -24.83 13.19 2.59
CA PHE A 123 -25.34 14.46 3.09
C PHE A 123 -25.76 14.39 4.56
N GLY A 124 -25.51 15.49 5.28
CA GLY A 124 -25.95 15.67 6.66
C GLY A 124 -27.41 16.15 6.78
N LYS A 125 -28.08 16.46 5.67
CA LYS A 125 -29.52 16.72 5.60
C LYS A 125 -30.12 16.04 4.39
N THR A 126 -31.27 15.40 4.58
CA THR A 126 -31.93 14.56 3.59
C THR A 126 -33.20 15.17 2.98
N ASP A 127 -33.73 16.22 3.58
CA ASP A 127 -34.99 16.88 3.25
C ASP A 127 -34.80 18.14 2.40
N THR A 128 -33.72 18.21 1.61
CA THR A 128 -33.40 19.40 0.80
C THR A 128 -33.61 19.13 -0.70
N LEU A 129 -33.76 20.24 -1.47
CA LEU A 129 -33.87 20.15 -2.92
C LEU A 129 -32.67 19.46 -3.59
N LEU A 130 -31.45 19.67 -3.06
CA LEU A 130 -30.27 18.99 -3.60
C LEU A 130 -30.30 17.47 -3.31
N ALA A 131 -30.73 17.11 -2.08
CA ALA A 131 -30.86 15.71 -1.68
C ALA A 131 -31.90 14.95 -2.53
N SER A 132 -33.05 15.55 -2.83
CA SER A 132 -34.10 14.95 -3.67
C SER A 132 -33.69 14.75 -5.12
N ARG A 133 -32.60 15.38 -5.57
CA ARG A 133 -32.05 15.25 -6.92
C ARG A 133 -30.92 14.22 -7.04
N MET A 134 -30.55 13.53 -5.96
CA MET A 134 -29.58 12.45 -5.99
C MET A 134 -30.24 11.14 -6.44
N ASP A 135 -29.53 10.33 -7.23
CA ASP A 135 -29.99 8.99 -7.61
C ASP A 135 -29.86 8.02 -6.44
N VAL A 136 -28.89 8.29 -5.56
CA VAL A 136 -28.72 7.62 -4.26
C VAL A 136 -28.30 8.65 -3.22
N LEU A 137 -28.93 8.58 -2.04
CA LEU A 137 -28.58 9.39 -0.89
C LEU A 137 -28.15 8.50 0.27
N LEU A 138 -26.95 8.77 0.80
CA LEU A 138 -26.44 8.23 2.04
C LEU A 138 -26.63 9.26 3.14
N ASP A 139 -27.44 8.92 4.12
CA ASP A 139 -27.74 9.79 5.26
C ASP A 139 -26.59 9.80 6.26
N ALA A 140 -25.82 10.88 6.23
CA ALA A 140 -24.71 11.18 7.13
C ALA A 140 -25.08 12.27 8.17
N SER A 141 -26.35 12.38 8.51
CA SER A 141 -26.83 13.35 9.50
C SER A 141 -26.34 13.01 10.91
N VAL A 142 -25.93 14.02 11.64
CA VAL A 142 -25.50 13.93 13.03
C VAL A 142 -26.36 14.87 13.91
N GLU A 143 -26.61 14.47 15.14
CA GLU A 143 -27.35 15.28 16.10
C GLU A 143 -26.50 16.42 16.65
N GLU A 144 -25.24 16.11 16.97
CA GLU A 144 -24.27 17.00 17.58
C GLU A 144 -22.91 16.93 16.89
N GLU A 145 -22.18 18.04 16.90
CA GLU A 145 -20.83 18.09 16.30
C GLU A 145 -19.71 17.75 17.29
N GLY A 146 -19.96 17.88 18.60
CA GLY A 146 -18.94 17.73 19.64
C GLY A 146 -17.97 18.92 19.72
N SER A 147 -18.13 19.94 18.90
CA SER A 147 -17.37 21.19 18.99
C SER A 147 -18.00 22.15 19.98
N PRO A 148 -17.23 23.04 20.64
CA PRO A 148 -17.78 24.11 21.45
C PRO A 148 -18.83 24.90 20.65
N TYR A 149 -20.01 25.07 21.26
CA TYR A 149 -21.17 25.78 20.66
C TYR A 149 -21.72 25.14 19.37
N GLY A 150 -21.29 23.92 18.97
CA GLY A 150 -21.74 23.24 17.76
C GLY A 150 -21.33 23.93 16.45
N LEU A 151 -20.38 24.87 16.49
CA LEU A 151 -20.04 25.73 15.34
C LEU A 151 -19.13 25.02 14.30
N ALA A 152 -18.12 24.27 14.76
CA ALA A 152 -17.19 23.61 13.87
C ALA A 152 -17.71 22.22 13.46
N PRO A 153 -17.75 21.88 12.15
CA PRO A 153 -18.02 20.53 11.70
C PRO A 153 -16.91 19.57 12.16
N MET A 154 -17.24 18.64 13.06
CA MET A 154 -16.36 17.59 13.59
C MET A 154 -17.01 16.23 13.37
N ALA A 155 -18.08 15.89 14.07
CA ALA A 155 -18.78 14.62 13.92
C ALA A 155 -19.31 14.42 12.49
N SER A 156 -19.88 15.45 11.88
CA SER A 156 -20.39 15.38 10.50
C SER A 156 -19.28 15.09 9.48
N THR A 157 -18.07 15.62 9.67
CA THR A 157 -16.93 15.34 8.79
C THR A 157 -16.37 13.95 9.01
N THR A 158 -16.32 13.47 10.24
CA THR A 158 -15.88 12.11 10.60
C THR A 158 -16.83 11.06 10.02
N VAL A 159 -18.14 11.26 10.18
CA VAL A 159 -19.16 10.36 9.61
C VAL A 159 -19.05 10.30 8.08
N ALA A 160 -18.94 11.46 7.41
CA ALA A 160 -18.81 11.51 5.95
C ALA A 160 -17.52 10.81 5.47
N LEU A 161 -16.44 10.96 6.21
CA LEU A 161 -15.16 10.28 5.92
C LEU A 161 -15.30 8.76 6.02
N VAL A 162 -15.85 8.26 7.12
CA VAL A 162 -16.04 6.81 7.34
C VAL A 162 -17.03 6.22 6.33
N ALA A 163 -18.08 6.94 5.95
CA ALA A 163 -19.00 6.50 4.88
C ALA A 163 -18.27 6.35 3.53
N GLY A 164 -17.37 7.27 3.19
CA GLY A 164 -16.51 7.18 1.99
C GLY A 164 -15.51 6.04 2.06
N ASP A 165 -14.88 5.82 3.21
CA ASP A 165 -13.95 4.71 3.43
C ASP A 165 -14.68 3.35 3.35
N ALA A 166 -15.92 3.27 3.83
CA ALA A 166 -16.75 2.07 3.70
C ALA A 166 -17.08 1.77 2.22
N LEU A 167 -17.36 2.79 1.40
CA LEU A 167 -17.53 2.63 -0.05
C LEU A 167 -16.24 2.11 -0.71
N ALA A 168 -15.09 2.70 -0.36
CA ALA A 168 -13.79 2.29 -0.90
C ALA A 168 -13.45 0.84 -0.53
N ALA A 169 -13.67 0.44 0.71
CA ALA A 169 -13.45 -0.92 1.19
C ALA A 169 -14.37 -1.93 0.48
N ALA A 170 -15.67 -1.61 0.35
CA ALA A 170 -16.61 -2.46 -0.37
C ALA A 170 -16.22 -2.64 -1.84
N LEU A 171 -15.82 -1.55 -2.52
CA LEU A 171 -15.37 -1.61 -3.92
C LEU A 171 -14.09 -2.42 -4.08
N MET A 172 -13.11 -2.26 -3.18
CA MET A 172 -11.87 -3.02 -3.18
C MET A 172 -12.14 -4.53 -3.13
N MET A 173 -12.97 -4.96 -2.18
CA MET A 173 -13.34 -6.36 -2.01
C MET A 173 -14.14 -6.91 -3.19
N LEU A 174 -15.17 -6.19 -3.66
CA LEU A 174 -16.02 -6.64 -4.75
C LEU A 174 -15.35 -6.62 -6.13
N LYS A 175 -14.32 -5.80 -6.32
CA LYS A 175 -13.45 -5.81 -7.50
C LYS A 175 -12.36 -6.88 -7.42
N GLY A 176 -12.28 -7.66 -6.35
CA GLY A 176 -11.25 -8.68 -6.14
C GLY A 176 -9.83 -8.12 -6.06
N LYS A 177 -9.67 -6.88 -5.58
CA LYS A 177 -8.36 -6.25 -5.46
C LYS A 177 -7.53 -6.91 -4.37
N THR A 178 -6.30 -7.29 -4.73
CA THR A 178 -5.34 -7.99 -3.88
C THR A 178 -4.36 -7.04 -3.21
N GLU A 179 -3.56 -7.56 -2.29
CA GLU A 179 -2.41 -6.82 -1.72
C GLU A 179 -1.42 -6.39 -2.80
N SER A 180 -1.23 -7.22 -3.84
CA SER A 180 -0.38 -6.90 -4.98
C SER A 180 -0.91 -5.72 -5.80
N ASP A 181 -2.24 -5.64 -6.02
CA ASP A 181 -2.86 -4.48 -6.68
C ASP A 181 -2.67 -3.20 -5.85
N PHE A 182 -2.80 -3.31 -4.52
CA PHE A 182 -2.58 -2.17 -3.62
C PHE A 182 -1.12 -1.73 -3.64
N ALA A 183 -0.18 -2.67 -3.60
CA ALA A 183 1.25 -2.41 -3.67
C ALA A 183 1.65 -1.73 -4.98
N ALA A 184 1.08 -2.15 -6.11
CA ALA A 184 1.31 -1.53 -7.42
C ALA A 184 0.93 -0.04 -7.44
N ASN A 185 -0.10 0.36 -6.66
CA ASN A 185 -0.50 1.75 -6.51
C ASN A 185 0.38 2.53 -5.49
N HIS A 186 1.25 1.84 -4.73
CA HIS A 186 2.11 2.43 -3.69
C HIS A 186 3.58 2.02 -3.86
N PRO A 187 4.22 2.31 -5.01
CA PRO A 187 5.56 1.78 -5.32
C PRO A 187 6.65 2.26 -4.35
N ALA A 188 6.45 3.41 -3.70
CA ALA A 188 7.37 3.94 -2.71
C ALA A 188 7.16 3.40 -1.29
N GLY A 189 6.07 2.67 -1.03
CA GLY A 189 5.79 2.07 0.28
C GLY A 189 6.53 0.74 0.47
N GLN A 190 6.78 0.36 1.75
CA GLN A 190 7.43 -0.92 2.10
C GLN A 190 6.76 -2.12 1.40
N LEU A 191 5.42 -2.18 1.44
CA LEU A 191 4.66 -3.24 0.81
C LEU A 191 4.84 -3.26 -0.73
N GLY A 192 4.88 -2.08 -1.36
CA GLY A 192 5.09 -1.93 -2.80
C GLY A 192 6.43 -2.48 -3.23
N LYS A 193 7.49 -2.10 -2.54
CA LYS A 193 8.86 -2.54 -2.84
C LYS A 193 9.05 -4.04 -2.64
N ASN A 194 8.53 -4.60 -1.55
CA ASN A 194 8.61 -6.04 -1.26
C ASN A 194 7.93 -6.91 -2.32
N LEU A 195 6.91 -6.38 -3.01
CA LEU A 195 6.14 -7.12 -4.01
C LEU A 195 6.55 -6.81 -5.46
N LEU A 196 7.09 -5.62 -5.72
CA LEU A 196 7.44 -5.19 -7.08
C LEU A 196 8.89 -5.44 -7.45
N LEU A 197 9.83 -5.36 -6.48
CA LEU A 197 11.23 -5.66 -6.70
C LEU A 197 11.48 -7.16 -6.54
N THR A 198 12.36 -7.68 -7.40
CA THR A 198 12.79 -9.08 -7.41
C THR A 198 14.23 -9.22 -6.89
N ALA A 199 14.66 -10.47 -6.64
CA ALA A 199 16.04 -10.75 -6.29
C ALA A 199 17.02 -10.24 -7.36
N ALA A 200 16.65 -10.33 -8.64
CA ALA A 200 17.47 -9.85 -9.76
C ALA A 200 17.71 -8.34 -9.73
N ASP A 201 16.76 -7.55 -9.17
CA ASP A 201 16.89 -6.09 -9.10
C ASP A 201 17.88 -5.61 -8.02
N VAL A 202 18.21 -6.47 -7.04
CA VAL A 202 18.99 -6.09 -5.85
C VAL A 202 20.24 -6.95 -5.66
N MET A 203 20.35 -8.11 -6.31
CA MET A 203 21.49 -9.00 -6.17
C MET A 203 22.78 -8.36 -6.69
N HIS A 204 23.91 -8.72 -6.08
CA HIS A 204 25.24 -8.47 -6.61
C HIS A 204 25.57 -9.53 -7.68
N ALA A 205 25.86 -9.10 -8.90
CA ALA A 205 26.08 -9.95 -10.06
C ALA A 205 27.28 -9.47 -10.90
N GLY A 206 27.66 -10.23 -11.91
CA GLY A 206 28.77 -9.89 -12.81
C GLY A 206 30.12 -9.80 -12.09
N ASP A 207 30.90 -8.75 -12.34
CA ASP A 207 32.25 -8.56 -11.75
C ASP A 207 32.25 -8.44 -10.22
N SER A 208 31.11 -8.17 -9.60
CA SER A 208 30.95 -8.10 -8.14
C SER A 208 30.53 -9.42 -7.50
N LEU A 209 30.35 -10.49 -8.29
CA LEU A 209 29.95 -11.81 -7.79
C LEU A 209 31.15 -12.54 -7.16
N PRO A 210 31.12 -12.83 -5.84
CA PRO A 210 32.22 -13.55 -5.18
C PRO A 210 32.13 -15.04 -5.49
N VAL A 211 33.07 -15.54 -6.28
CA VAL A 211 33.16 -16.96 -6.70
C VAL A 211 34.54 -17.49 -6.38
N ILE A 212 34.60 -18.75 -5.94
CA ILE A 212 35.85 -19.50 -5.71
C ILE A 212 35.71 -20.96 -6.17
N ALA A 213 36.79 -21.54 -6.67
CA ALA A 213 36.83 -22.95 -7.02
C ALA A 213 36.93 -23.85 -5.76
N PRO A 214 36.35 -25.07 -5.78
CA PRO A 214 36.23 -25.93 -4.61
C PRO A 214 37.57 -26.43 -4.05
N GLU A 215 38.61 -26.56 -4.88
CA GLU A 215 39.94 -26.97 -4.50
C GLU A 215 40.83 -25.88 -3.89
N LYS A 216 40.38 -24.63 -3.94
CA LYS A 216 41.07 -23.50 -3.34
C LYS A 216 41.15 -23.63 -1.81
N SER A 217 42.13 -22.96 -1.23
CA SER A 217 42.39 -23.01 0.20
C SER A 217 41.47 -22.02 0.98
N VAL A 218 41.27 -22.31 2.25
CA VAL A 218 40.61 -21.41 3.20
C VAL A 218 41.29 -20.02 3.24
N LYS A 219 42.63 -19.98 3.09
CA LYS A 219 43.37 -18.71 3.02
C LYS A 219 42.92 -17.87 1.82
N GLU A 220 42.79 -18.48 0.64
CA GLU A 220 42.32 -17.77 -0.55
C GLU A 220 40.87 -17.33 -0.41
N ALA A 221 40.01 -18.15 0.19
CA ALA A 221 38.63 -17.79 0.49
C ALA A 221 38.51 -16.58 1.43
N ILE A 222 39.33 -16.49 2.47
CA ILE A 222 39.38 -15.34 3.38
C ILE A 222 39.73 -14.05 2.62
N ILE A 223 40.69 -14.12 1.69
CA ILE A 223 41.10 -12.98 0.87
C ILE A 223 39.91 -12.49 0.01
N GLU A 224 39.22 -13.43 -0.66
CA GLU A 224 38.08 -13.11 -1.54
C GLU A 224 36.87 -12.61 -0.74
N LEU A 225 36.55 -13.22 0.41
CA LEU A 225 35.50 -12.73 1.32
C LEU A 225 35.78 -11.30 1.77
N THR A 226 37.04 -10.99 2.14
CA THR A 226 37.45 -9.65 2.56
C THR A 226 37.38 -8.64 1.41
N ARG A 227 37.80 -9.05 0.20
CA ARG A 227 37.81 -8.19 -0.98
C ARG A 227 36.39 -7.77 -1.40
N ASN A 228 35.47 -8.74 -1.42
CA ASN A 228 34.09 -8.49 -1.90
C ASN A 228 33.18 -7.92 -0.81
N ASN A 229 33.48 -8.19 0.47
CA ASN A 229 32.75 -7.68 1.64
C ASN A 229 31.23 -7.93 1.60
N LEU A 230 30.80 -9.07 1.04
CA LEU A 230 29.38 -9.45 0.95
C LEU A 230 28.97 -10.45 2.05
N GLY A 231 29.93 -10.92 2.87
CA GLY A 231 29.68 -11.87 3.96
C GLY A 231 29.53 -13.31 3.55
N GLY A 232 29.68 -13.62 2.25
CA GLY A 232 29.64 -14.97 1.70
C GLY A 232 30.23 -15.07 0.30
N ILE A 233 30.67 -16.27 -0.09
CA ILE A 233 31.29 -16.57 -1.39
C ILE A 233 30.69 -17.85 -1.96
N CYS A 234 30.41 -17.85 -3.25
CA CYS A 234 29.89 -18.99 -3.98
C CYS A 234 31.04 -19.95 -4.35
N VAL A 235 30.90 -21.22 -4.00
CA VAL A 235 31.83 -22.25 -4.40
C VAL A 235 31.28 -22.92 -5.65
N CYS A 236 31.93 -22.71 -6.80
CA CYS A 236 31.44 -23.13 -8.12
C CYS A 236 32.46 -23.97 -8.87
N ARG A 237 31.95 -24.77 -9.80
CA ARG A 237 32.78 -25.39 -10.87
C ARG A 237 33.07 -24.37 -11.97
N ASP A 238 33.93 -24.77 -12.91
CA ASP A 238 34.36 -23.96 -14.07
C ASP A 238 33.18 -23.53 -14.98
N ASP A 239 32.05 -24.24 -14.90
CA ASP A 239 30.82 -23.96 -15.65
C ASP A 239 29.80 -23.08 -14.89
N ASP A 240 30.24 -22.43 -13.82
CA ASP A 240 29.44 -21.57 -12.93
C ASP A 240 28.31 -22.29 -12.15
N VAL A 241 28.32 -23.61 -12.10
CA VAL A 241 27.36 -24.39 -11.31
C VAL A 241 27.73 -24.34 -9.84
N LEU A 242 26.75 -23.95 -8.99
CA LEU A 242 26.93 -23.83 -7.56
C LEU A 242 27.09 -25.21 -6.89
N LEU A 243 28.21 -25.43 -6.21
CA LEU A 243 28.48 -26.62 -5.40
C LEU A 243 28.22 -26.41 -3.91
N GLY A 244 28.38 -25.19 -3.45
CA GLY A 244 28.21 -24.82 -2.07
C GLY A 244 28.40 -23.34 -1.83
N PHE A 245 28.26 -22.95 -0.58
CA PHE A 245 28.37 -21.56 -0.14
C PHE A 245 29.19 -21.48 1.14
N LEU A 246 30.11 -20.55 1.22
CA LEU A 246 30.96 -20.34 2.37
C LEU A 246 30.74 -18.93 2.92
N THR A 247 30.40 -18.84 4.20
CA THR A 247 30.18 -17.55 4.89
C THR A 247 31.34 -17.22 5.84
N ASP A 248 31.41 -15.94 6.26
CA ASP A 248 32.31 -15.52 7.34
C ASP A 248 32.08 -16.33 8.62
N GLY A 249 30.85 -16.77 8.88
CA GLY A 249 30.48 -17.63 10.00
C GLY A 249 31.12 -19.02 9.91
N ASP A 250 31.13 -19.63 8.71
CA ASP A 250 31.71 -20.94 8.47
C ASP A 250 33.23 -20.89 8.64
N VAL A 251 33.88 -19.84 8.14
CA VAL A 251 35.32 -19.61 8.31
C VAL A 251 35.65 -19.43 9.79
N ARG A 252 34.93 -18.61 10.54
CA ARG A 252 35.17 -18.44 11.99
C ARG A 252 34.97 -19.74 12.76
N LYS A 253 33.95 -20.52 12.43
CA LYS A 253 33.70 -21.82 13.03
C LYS A 253 34.86 -22.80 12.74
N PHE A 254 35.36 -22.85 11.52
CA PHE A 254 36.51 -23.67 11.14
C PHE A 254 37.75 -23.28 11.93
N LEU A 255 38.09 -21.99 12.01
CA LEU A 255 39.24 -21.45 12.72
C LEU A 255 39.18 -21.65 14.24
N SER A 256 37.99 -21.86 14.82
CA SER A 256 37.89 -22.21 16.24
C SER A 256 38.36 -23.63 16.58
N GLY A 257 38.49 -24.49 15.58
CA GLY A 257 38.91 -25.90 15.74
C GLY A 257 40.15 -26.33 14.94
N SER A 258 40.64 -25.46 14.05
CA SER A 258 41.79 -25.80 13.18
C SER A 258 42.54 -24.54 12.71
N ASP A 259 43.87 -24.59 12.71
CA ASP A 259 44.76 -23.53 12.21
C ASP A 259 45.25 -23.80 10.75
N ASN A 260 44.79 -24.89 10.11
CA ASN A 260 45.26 -25.26 8.79
C ASN A 260 44.60 -24.46 7.67
N LEU A 261 45.12 -23.30 7.36
CA LEU A 261 44.64 -22.42 6.29
C LEU A 261 44.78 -23.00 4.88
N GLN A 262 45.47 -24.16 4.70
CA GLN A 262 45.57 -24.86 3.43
C GLN A 262 44.45 -25.89 3.21
N THR A 263 43.54 -26.06 4.18
CA THR A 263 42.33 -26.87 4.03
C THR A 263 41.53 -26.37 2.83
N ARG A 264 40.98 -27.30 2.04
CA ARG A 264 40.18 -26.98 0.86
C ARG A 264 38.82 -26.40 1.25
N VAL A 265 38.32 -25.49 0.40
CA VAL A 265 37.02 -24.83 0.62
C VAL A 265 35.88 -25.85 0.60
N ASP A 266 35.92 -26.87 -0.27
CA ASP A 266 34.88 -27.91 -0.39
C ASP A 266 34.73 -28.79 0.88
N GLU A 267 35.70 -28.78 1.77
CA GLU A 267 35.65 -29.50 3.05
C GLU A 267 34.87 -28.75 4.12
N ILE A 268 34.80 -27.40 4.04
CA ILE A 268 34.22 -26.55 5.07
C ILE A 268 32.95 -25.79 4.63
N MET A 269 32.67 -25.76 3.34
CA MET A 269 31.50 -25.08 2.78
C MET A 269 30.19 -25.72 3.20
N THR A 270 29.12 -24.96 3.20
CA THR A 270 27.75 -25.48 3.23
C THR A 270 27.39 -26.04 1.84
N LYS A 271 27.26 -27.37 1.73
CA LYS A 271 27.06 -28.09 0.46
C LYS A 271 25.67 -27.96 -0.16
N LYS A 272 24.66 -27.62 0.65
CA LYS A 272 23.27 -27.38 0.23
C LYS A 272 22.81 -26.05 0.84
N PRO A 273 23.29 -24.92 0.32
CA PRO A 273 22.85 -23.62 0.83
C PRO A 273 21.37 -23.38 0.49
N VAL A 274 20.72 -22.55 1.26
CA VAL A 274 19.43 -22.00 0.86
C VAL A 274 19.68 -21.01 -0.27
N CYS A 275 19.04 -21.25 -1.42
CA CYS A 275 19.20 -20.43 -2.63
C CYS A 275 17.92 -19.63 -2.90
N CYS A 276 18.11 -18.46 -3.47
CA CYS A 276 17.04 -17.66 -4.07
C CYS A 276 17.01 -17.84 -5.59
N HIS A 277 15.91 -17.51 -6.23
CA HIS A 277 15.77 -17.41 -7.68
C HIS A 277 15.60 -15.96 -8.11
N PRO A 278 16.03 -15.57 -9.31
CA PRO A 278 16.06 -14.17 -9.75
C PRO A 278 14.68 -13.51 -9.79
N ASP A 279 13.63 -14.28 -10.04
CA ASP A 279 12.24 -13.84 -10.14
C ASP A 279 11.48 -13.79 -8.79
N MET A 280 12.10 -14.26 -7.70
CA MET A 280 11.50 -14.16 -6.38
C MET A 280 11.36 -12.70 -5.96
N SER A 281 10.15 -12.31 -5.49
CA SER A 281 9.98 -10.98 -4.90
C SER A 281 10.83 -10.81 -3.64
N LEU A 282 11.23 -9.57 -3.31
CA LEU A 282 12.02 -9.32 -2.10
C LEU A 282 11.32 -9.80 -0.83
N GLY A 283 9.98 -9.75 -0.78
CA GLY A 283 9.21 -10.32 0.33
C GLY A 283 9.36 -11.83 0.45
N GLN A 284 9.39 -12.56 -0.68
CA GLN A 284 9.65 -14.01 -0.69
C GLN A 284 11.08 -14.33 -0.26
N VAL A 285 12.06 -13.52 -0.71
CA VAL A 285 13.45 -13.66 -0.30
C VAL A 285 13.63 -13.43 1.21
N LEU A 286 13.01 -12.38 1.76
CA LEU A 286 13.04 -12.12 3.20
C LEU A 286 12.43 -13.28 4.01
N ASN A 287 11.26 -13.78 3.62
CA ASN A 287 10.64 -14.93 4.25
C ASN A 287 11.54 -16.18 4.21
N LEU A 288 12.25 -16.40 3.08
CA LEU A 288 13.19 -17.50 2.93
C LEU A 288 14.40 -17.33 3.87
N MET A 289 14.90 -16.12 4.05
CA MET A 289 16.04 -15.80 4.90
C MET A 289 15.71 -15.85 6.42
N GLU A 290 14.46 -15.55 6.81
CA GLU A 290 14.03 -15.50 8.21
C GLU A 290 13.43 -16.83 8.72
N ASN A 291 12.88 -17.68 7.84
CA ASN A 291 11.97 -18.76 8.21
C ASN A 291 12.56 -20.15 8.52
N PRO A 292 13.83 -20.49 8.35
CA PRO A 292 14.32 -21.85 8.61
C PRO A 292 14.91 -22.10 10.00
N GLY A 293 14.60 -21.26 10.99
CA GLY A 293 15.19 -21.41 12.35
C GLY A 293 16.68 -21.05 12.43
N LYS A 294 17.27 -20.61 11.31
CA LYS A 294 18.60 -19.98 11.24
C LYS A 294 18.45 -18.70 10.45
N GLN A 295 18.87 -17.59 11.04
CA GLN A 295 18.92 -16.31 10.33
C GLN A 295 19.97 -16.39 9.21
N ILE A 296 19.54 -16.20 7.97
CA ILE A 296 20.40 -16.15 6.78
C ILE A 296 20.56 -14.68 6.41
N TYR A 297 21.79 -14.18 6.47
CA TYR A 297 22.09 -12.78 6.14
C TYR A 297 22.52 -12.56 4.70
N VAL A 298 22.96 -13.63 4.04
CA VAL A 298 23.42 -13.63 2.65
C VAL A 298 23.10 -14.98 2.01
N ALA A 299 22.57 -14.95 0.79
CA ALA A 299 22.19 -16.16 0.05
C ALA A 299 22.62 -16.08 -1.42
N PRO A 300 23.00 -17.20 -2.06
CA PRO A 300 23.22 -17.27 -3.49
C PRO A 300 21.88 -17.15 -4.25
N VAL A 301 21.92 -16.51 -5.41
CA VAL A 301 20.82 -16.46 -6.38
C VAL A 301 21.20 -17.32 -7.56
N VAL A 302 20.41 -18.36 -7.83
CA VAL A 302 20.72 -19.37 -8.86
C VAL A 302 19.61 -19.43 -9.91
N ASN A 303 19.99 -19.86 -11.11
CA ASN A 303 19.04 -20.21 -12.14
C ASN A 303 18.31 -21.52 -11.72
N PRO A 304 16.96 -21.54 -11.66
CA PRO A 304 16.21 -22.70 -11.19
C PRO A 304 16.28 -23.93 -12.12
N THR A 305 16.83 -23.80 -13.33
CA THR A 305 16.86 -24.91 -14.32
C THR A 305 18.18 -25.66 -14.36
N ASP A 306 19.29 -25.01 -14.03
CA ASP A 306 20.63 -25.58 -14.18
C ASP A 306 21.60 -25.31 -13.01
N ASP A 307 21.09 -24.72 -11.90
CA ASP A 307 21.81 -24.34 -10.68
C ASP A 307 23.04 -23.44 -10.93
N ARG A 308 23.09 -22.74 -12.08
CA ARG A 308 24.13 -21.74 -12.32
C ARG A 308 23.95 -20.55 -11.44
N ILE A 309 25.04 -20.06 -10.87
CA ILE A 309 25.04 -18.88 -10.04
C ILE A 309 24.80 -17.62 -10.89
N LEU A 310 23.85 -16.81 -10.49
CA LEU A 310 23.51 -15.54 -11.13
C LEU A 310 23.91 -14.34 -10.27
N GLY A 311 23.93 -14.50 -8.94
CA GLY A 311 24.22 -13.42 -8.03
C GLY A 311 24.28 -13.87 -6.57
N VAL A 312 24.52 -12.90 -5.72
CA VAL A 312 24.44 -13.03 -4.26
C VAL A 312 23.56 -11.90 -3.75
N ILE A 313 22.63 -12.22 -2.85
CA ILE A 313 21.74 -11.23 -2.24
C ILE A 313 21.93 -11.18 -0.73
N ARG A 314 22.02 -9.98 -0.16
CA ARG A 314 22.15 -9.77 1.29
C ARG A 314 20.85 -9.20 1.86
N MET A 315 20.49 -9.66 3.06
CA MET A 315 19.36 -9.09 3.80
C MET A 315 19.50 -7.57 3.99
N HIS A 316 20.72 -7.08 4.26
CA HIS A 316 21.01 -5.65 4.39
C HIS A 316 20.67 -4.84 3.13
N ASP A 317 20.96 -5.37 1.94
CA ASP A 317 20.68 -4.67 0.68
C ASP A 317 19.18 -4.66 0.37
N ILE A 318 18.48 -5.73 0.72
CA ILE A 318 17.00 -5.77 0.65
C ILE A 318 16.40 -4.68 1.56
N LEU A 319 16.88 -4.56 2.81
CA LEU A 319 16.39 -3.57 3.76
C LEU A 319 16.75 -2.13 3.36
N ASN A 320 17.88 -1.91 2.67
CA ASN A 320 18.33 -0.59 2.21
C ASN A 320 17.89 -0.21 0.80
N SER A 321 17.30 -1.14 0.03
CA SER A 321 16.67 -0.80 -1.26
C SER A 321 15.35 -0.02 -1.08
N PHE A 322 15.12 0.40 0.15
CA PHE A 322 13.92 1.10 0.61
C PHE A 322 14.16 2.59 0.87
#